data_63c2d3ede579be02eb0902c57235a344
#
_entry.id   63c2d3ede579be02eb0902c57235a344
#
_cell.length_a   1.000
_cell.length_b   1.000
_cell.length_c   1.000
_cell.angle_alpha   90.00
_cell.angle_beta   90.00
_cell.angle_gamma   90.00
#
_symmetry.space_group_name_H-M   'P 1'
#
loop_
_entity.id
_entity.type
_entity.pdbx_description
1 polymer ?
#
loop_
_entity_poly.entity_id
_entity_poly.type
_entity_poly.pdbx_seq_one_letter_code
_entity_poly.pdbx_strand_id
1 'polypeptide(L)' 'MATFTMVRVLKSQQHFHQALAVLNMLESRGGDSDQIAREKGEVQQLIANNRK' A
#
# COMPACT_ATOMS: atom_id res chain seq x y z
N MET A 1 7.66 -5.32 11.35
CA MET A 1 7.99 -6.02 10.09
C MET A 1 6.97 -5.63 9.00
N ALA A 2 7.44 -5.19 7.86
CA ALA A 2 6.54 -4.78 6.77
C ALA A 2 6.05 -6.00 6.01
N THR A 3 4.74 -6.14 5.89
CA THR A 3 4.12 -7.28 5.20
C THR A 3 2.90 -6.79 4.43
N PHE A 4 2.47 -7.61 3.46
CA PHE A 4 1.24 -7.30 2.73
C PHE A 4 0.02 -7.34 3.65
N THR A 5 0.07 -8.14 4.70
CA THR A 5 -1.00 -8.14 5.70
C THR A 5 -1.14 -6.77 6.36
N MET A 6 -0.01 -6.14 6.69
CA MET A 6 -0.03 -4.78 7.23
C MET A 6 -0.67 -3.80 6.26
N VAL A 7 -0.36 -3.92 4.97
CA VAL A 7 -0.95 -3.07 3.95
C VAL A 7 -2.47 -3.22 3.94
N ARG A 8 -2.96 -4.46 4.02
CA ARG A 8 -4.40 -4.71 4.05
C ARG A 8 -5.07 -4.07 5.25
N VAL A 9 -4.45 -4.21 6.42
CA VAL A 9 -4.99 -3.61 7.64
C VAL A 9 -5.04 -2.09 7.51
N LEU A 10 -3.96 -1.50 7.02
CA LEU A 10 -3.90 -0.05 6.86
C LEU A 10 -4.94 0.44 5.86
N LYS A 11 -5.15 -0.29 4.77
CA LYS A 11 -6.19 0.05 3.80
C LYS A 11 -7.57 0.01 4.43
N SER A 12 -7.85 -1.01 5.23
CA SER A 12 -9.17 -1.14 5.84
C SER A 12 -9.42 -0.04 6.87
N GLN A 13 -8.37 0.51 7.45
CA GLN A 13 -8.45 1.62 8.39
C GLN A 13 -8.33 2.98 7.71
N GLN A 14 -8.23 3.00 6.39
CA GLN A 14 -8.09 4.22 5.59
C GLN A 14 -6.78 4.97 5.86
N HIS A 15 -5.76 4.26 6.33
CA HIS A 15 -4.42 4.82 6.50
C HIS A 15 -3.63 4.62 5.21
N PHE A 16 -4.08 5.27 4.14
CA PHE A 16 -3.56 5.00 2.80
C PHE A 16 -2.11 5.43 2.63
N HIS A 17 -1.74 6.58 3.19
CA HIS A 17 -0.36 7.04 3.07
C HIS A 17 0.60 6.12 3.81
N GLN A 18 0.19 5.59 4.94
CA GLN A 18 1.00 4.61 5.66
C GLN A 18 1.10 3.31 4.88
N ALA A 19 0.02 2.91 4.23
CA ALA A 19 0.05 1.72 3.37
C ALA A 19 1.07 1.89 2.24
N LEU A 20 1.12 3.07 1.64
CA LEU A 20 2.12 3.34 0.59
C LEU A 20 3.54 3.27 1.15
N ALA A 21 3.76 3.80 2.35
CA ALA A 21 5.08 3.73 2.97
C ALA A 21 5.50 2.28 3.20
N VAL A 22 4.59 1.44 3.66
CA VAL A 22 4.88 0.02 3.85
C VAL A 22 5.20 -0.65 2.52
N LEU A 23 4.46 -0.32 1.47
CA LEU A 23 4.72 -0.86 0.14
C LEU A 23 6.11 -0.45 -0.36
N ASN A 24 6.51 0.79 -0.11
CA ASN A 24 7.84 1.25 -0.48
C ASN A 24 8.92 0.46 0.26
N MET A 25 8.69 0.14 1.52
CA MET A 25 9.62 -0.68 2.29
C MET A 25 9.72 -2.08 1.72
N LEU A 26 8.59 -2.66 1.33
CA LEU A 26 8.59 -3.99 0.71
C LEU A 26 9.35 -3.99 -0.61
N GLU A 27 9.18 -2.95 -1.39
CA GLU A 27 9.90 -2.80 -2.65
C GLU A 27 11.41 -2.73 -2.41
N SER A 28 11.81 -1.96 -1.42
CA SER A 28 13.21 -1.79 -1.05
C SER A 28 13.85 -3.10 -0.63
N ARG A 29 13.05 -4.02 -0.09
CA ARG A 29 13.54 -5.32 0.37
C ARG A 29 13.54 -6.39 -0.71
N GLY A 30 13.18 -6.03 -1.92
CA GLY A 30 13.16 -6.98 -3.03
C GLY A 30 11.91 -7.83 -3.08
N GLY A 31 10.80 -7.34 -2.54
CA GLY A 31 9.53 -8.05 -2.62
C GLY A 31 9.00 -8.13 -4.05
N ASP A 32 7.87 -8.81 -4.23
CA ASP A 32 7.25 -8.99 -5.53
C ASP A 32 6.85 -7.65 -6.13
N SER A 33 7.61 -7.18 -7.12
CA SER A 33 7.39 -5.86 -7.68
C SER A 33 6.06 -5.74 -8.40
N ASP A 34 5.57 -6.81 -9.01
CA ASP A 34 4.27 -6.78 -9.68
C ASP A 34 3.14 -6.61 -8.68
N GLN A 35 3.20 -7.35 -7.57
CA GLN A 35 2.19 -7.23 -6.54
C GLN A 35 2.26 -5.86 -5.86
N ILE A 36 3.47 -5.39 -5.60
CA ILE A 36 3.67 -4.07 -5.00
C ILE A 36 3.08 -2.99 -5.89
N ALA A 37 3.33 -3.06 -7.19
CA ALA A 37 2.81 -2.07 -8.14
C ALA A 37 1.28 -2.07 -8.15
N ARG A 38 0.66 -3.25 -8.12
CA ARG A 38 -0.79 -3.37 -8.04
C ARG A 38 -1.35 -2.75 -6.78
N GLU A 39 -0.72 -3.07 -5.65
CA GLU A 39 -1.17 -2.55 -4.37
C GLU A 39 -1.02 -1.04 -4.31
N LYS A 40 0.09 -0.52 -4.81
CA LYS A 40 0.29 0.93 -4.87
C LYS A 40 -0.78 1.61 -5.70
N GLY A 41 -1.09 1.04 -6.87
CA GLY A 41 -2.13 1.58 -7.73
C GLY A 41 -3.48 1.58 -7.05
N GLU A 42 -3.80 0.48 -6.36
CA GLU A 42 -5.06 0.38 -5.64
C GLU A 42 -5.16 1.42 -4.53
N VAL A 43 -4.10 1.56 -3.75
CA VAL A 43 -4.11 2.52 -2.64
C VAL A 43 -4.22 3.94 -3.18
N GLN A 44 -3.50 4.26 -4.25
CA GLN A 44 -3.59 5.58 -4.86
C GLN A 44 -4.99 5.87 -5.37
N GLN A 45 -5.66 4.87 -5.93
CA GLN A 45 -7.02 5.04 -6.40
C GLN A 45 -7.97 5.27 -5.23
N LEU A 46 -7.76 4.57 -4.12
CA LEU A 46 -8.56 4.77 -2.92
C LEU A 46 -8.37 6.18 -2.37
N ILE A 47 -7.14 6.68 -2.39
CA ILE A 47 -6.88 8.05 -1.97
C ILE A 47 -7.65 9.04 -2.86
N ALA A 48 -7.60 8.84 -4.18
CA ALA A 48 -8.29 9.71 -5.12
C ALA A 48 -9.80 9.66 -4.90
N ASN A 49 -10.35 8.47 -4.66
CA ASN A 49 -11.78 8.31 -4.43
C ASN A 49 -12.23 8.93 -3.12
N ASN A 50 -11.34 9.00 -2.14
CA ASN A 50 -11.65 9.53 -0.82
C ASN A 50 -11.49 11.05 -0.74
N ARG A 51 -10.87 11.66 -1.74
CA ARG A 51 -10.73 13.10 -1.82
C ARG A 51 -11.99 13.71 -2.38
N LYS A 52 -12.56 14.62 -1.66
CA LYS A 52 -13.71 15.38 -2.15
C LYS A 52 -13.52 16.85 -1.98
#